data_1a94dc01045d88e1b94f70120ec425cd
#
_entry.id   1a94dc01045d88e1b94f70120ec425cd
#
_cell.length_a   1.000
_cell.length_b   1.000
_cell.length_c   1.000
_cell.angle_alpha   90.00
_cell.angle_beta   90.00
_cell.angle_gamma   90.00
#
_symmetry.space_group_name_H-M   'P 1'
#
loop_
_entity.id
_entity.type
_entity.pdbx_description
1 polymer ?
#
loop_
_entity_poly.entity_id
_entity_poly.type
_entity_poly.pdbx_seq_one_letter_code
_entity_poly.pdbx_strand_id
1 'polypeptide(L)'
;MRKIRINKYVIMKKLVLLLFIICCAAGIQANHVVFTADKLGIFPNPERGFTDELGGETKLSDSKNHVVKPEEEWFFDLDDEENEDRKTQRLVVLMYYLYNYKTKDLSNKLLQGFDEDMQILRNHGFKCVLRFAYDWNSKNDAELKWVKRHIEQLKPYWKKNADVIYVMETGFVGRWGEWYYSSHFGNETQELNDSRRQVLQAMIDAVPEDRFLLVRYPLIKLSYLGDENPLTAEEAFSSTPRAKIGHHNDAFLNAWGNDGTYGRNGEGPDD
;
A
#
# COMPACT_ATOMS: atom_id res chain seq x y z
N MET A 1 -52.96 2.13 60.38
CA MET A 1 -51.85 1.55 59.65
C MET A 1 -51.95 1.90 58.17
N ARG A 2 -51.10 2.77 57.64
CA ARG A 2 -51.11 3.12 56.21
C ARG A 2 -50.33 2.05 55.43
N LYS A 3 -50.99 1.28 54.56
CA LYS A 3 -50.33 0.34 53.63
C LYS A 3 -49.59 1.17 52.55
N ILE A 4 -48.27 1.09 52.56
CA ILE A 4 -47.42 1.65 51.51
C ILE A 4 -47.63 0.78 50.25
N ARG A 5 -48.34 1.35 49.24
CA ARG A 5 -48.43 0.72 47.92
C ARG A 5 -47.10 0.93 47.21
N ILE A 6 -46.24 -0.09 47.22
CA ILE A 6 -45.01 -0.06 46.44
C ILE A 6 -45.39 -0.18 44.95
N ASN A 7 -45.00 0.80 44.17
CA ASN A 7 -45.31 0.83 42.75
C ASN A 7 -44.47 -0.22 42.01
N LYS A 8 -45.09 -1.34 41.68
CA LYS A 8 -44.42 -2.47 40.94
C LYS A 8 -43.69 -2.03 39.68
N TYR A 9 -44.14 -0.95 39.03
CA TYR A 9 -43.52 -0.42 37.82
C TYR A 9 -42.15 0.24 38.09
N VAL A 10 -41.99 0.89 39.23
CA VAL A 10 -40.72 1.51 39.65
C VAL A 10 -39.71 0.43 40.03
N ILE A 11 -40.14 -0.64 40.68
CA ILE A 11 -39.29 -1.77 41.05
C ILE A 11 -38.81 -2.49 39.78
N MET A 12 -39.70 -2.73 38.80
CA MET A 12 -39.38 -3.39 37.54
C MET A 12 -38.37 -2.58 36.72
N LYS A 13 -38.53 -1.24 36.62
CA LYS A 13 -37.55 -0.35 35.95
C LYS A 13 -36.18 -0.38 36.62
N LYS A 14 -36.10 -0.40 37.94
CA LYS A 14 -34.84 -0.52 38.68
C LYS A 14 -34.19 -1.88 38.50
N LEU A 15 -34.97 -2.96 38.44
CA LEU A 15 -34.47 -4.32 38.19
C LEU A 15 -33.88 -4.45 36.77
N VAL A 16 -34.58 -3.90 35.77
CA VAL A 16 -34.10 -3.92 34.35
C VAL A 16 -32.84 -3.08 34.22
N LEU A 17 -32.75 -1.91 34.88
CA LEU A 17 -31.53 -1.09 34.85
C LEU A 17 -30.37 -1.79 35.55
N LEU A 18 -30.60 -2.52 36.65
CA LEU A 18 -29.60 -3.28 37.40
C LEU A 18 -29.07 -4.46 36.55
N LEU A 19 -29.99 -5.18 35.87
CA LEU A 19 -29.64 -6.26 34.93
C LEU A 19 -28.80 -5.73 33.73
N PHE A 20 -29.16 -4.55 33.19
CA PHE A 20 -28.40 -3.94 32.12
C PHE A 20 -26.97 -3.56 32.54
N ILE A 21 -26.80 -3.01 33.75
CA ILE A 21 -25.51 -2.67 34.34
C ILE A 21 -24.68 -3.93 34.58
N ILE A 22 -25.27 -5.01 35.07
CA ILE A 22 -24.59 -6.29 35.29
C ILE A 22 -24.17 -6.94 33.96
N CYS A 23 -25.02 -6.90 32.93
CA CYS A 23 -24.67 -7.38 31.59
C CYS A 23 -23.55 -6.57 30.94
N CYS A 24 -23.54 -5.23 31.11
CA CYS A 24 -22.45 -4.40 30.62
C CYS A 24 -21.13 -4.61 31.38
N ALA A 25 -21.19 -4.90 32.69
CA ALA A 25 -20.01 -5.18 33.50
C ALA A 25 -19.42 -6.57 33.26
N ALA A 26 -20.22 -7.55 32.82
CA ALA A 26 -19.75 -8.91 32.51
C ALA A 26 -19.10 -9.03 31.12
N GLY A 27 -19.19 -8.01 30.27
CA GLY A 27 -18.75 -8.05 28.88
C GLY A 27 -17.35 -7.50 28.59
N ILE A 28 -16.64 -6.95 29.57
CA ILE A 28 -15.30 -6.39 29.36
C ILE A 28 -14.28 -7.18 30.18
N GLN A 29 -14.06 -8.41 29.83
CA GLN A 29 -12.77 -9.02 30.06
C GLN A 29 -11.88 -8.61 28.89
N ALA A 30 -11.20 -7.49 29.04
CA ALA A 30 -10.02 -7.21 28.24
C ALA A 30 -9.02 -8.33 28.55
N ASN A 31 -8.81 -9.24 27.60
CA ASN A 31 -7.70 -10.18 27.68
C ASN A 31 -6.41 -9.35 27.64
N HIS A 32 -5.88 -9.03 28.82
CA HIS A 32 -4.56 -8.47 28.93
C HIS A 32 -3.55 -9.54 28.50
N VAL A 33 -3.07 -9.43 27.26
CA VAL A 33 -1.88 -10.18 26.83
C VAL A 33 -0.70 -9.46 27.45
N VAL A 34 -0.13 -10.08 28.51
CA VAL A 34 1.11 -9.58 29.10
C VAL A 34 2.27 -10.08 28.24
N PHE A 35 2.87 -9.19 27.49
CA PHE A 35 4.14 -9.46 26.82
C PHE A 35 5.27 -9.32 27.84
N THR A 36 5.94 -10.42 28.19
CA THR A 36 7.13 -10.39 29.03
C THR A 36 8.37 -10.15 28.17
N ALA A 37 9.23 -9.25 28.61
CA ALA A 37 10.47 -8.86 27.90
C ALA A 37 11.42 -10.05 27.63
N ASP A 38 11.33 -11.11 28.42
CA ASP A 38 12.16 -12.31 28.30
C ASP A 38 11.86 -13.16 27.03
N LYS A 39 10.81 -12.80 26.28
CA LYS A 39 10.43 -13.42 25.01
C LYS A 39 10.51 -12.45 23.84
N LEU A 40 11.23 -11.37 23.97
CA LEU A 40 11.55 -10.49 22.85
C LEU A 40 12.55 -11.19 21.92
N GLY A 41 12.10 -12.27 21.28
CA GLY A 41 12.68 -12.70 20.03
C GLY A 41 12.51 -11.58 18.99
N ILE A 42 13.34 -11.58 18.00
CA ILE A 42 13.14 -10.71 16.83
C ILE A 42 11.79 -11.10 16.20
N PHE A 43 10.81 -10.19 16.27
CA PHE A 43 9.52 -10.38 15.60
C PHE A 43 9.61 -9.77 14.21
N PRO A 44 9.68 -10.60 13.17
CA PRO A 44 9.60 -10.10 11.81
C PRO A 44 8.27 -9.39 11.60
N ASN A 45 8.33 -8.10 11.20
CA ASN A 45 7.13 -7.31 10.98
C ASN A 45 6.92 -7.10 9.47
N PRO A 46 5.84 -7.63 8.87
CA PRO A 46 5.59 -7.50 7.44
C PRO A 46 5.19 -6.09 7.00
N GLU A 47 5.05 -5.16 7.92
CA GLU A 47 4.71 -3.76 7.61
C GLU A 47 5.84 -2.79 8.02
N ARG A 48 7.01 -3.30 8.39
CA ARG A 48 8.14 -2.48 8.85
C ARG A 48 9.47 -3.19 8.66
N GLY A 49 10.48 -2.46 8.24
CA GLY A 49 11.87 -2.96 8.15
C GLY A 49 12.46 -2.73 6.77
N PHE A 50 13.58 -3.39 6.51
CA PHE A 50 14.21 -3.42 5.20
C PHE A 50 13.41 -4.27 4.23
N THR A 51 13.55 -3.97 2.93
CA THR A 51 12.87 -4.68 1.85
C THR A 51 13.88 -5.16 0.84
N ASP A 52 13.60 -6.30 0.19
CA ASP A 52 14.20 -6.65 -1.08
C ASP A 52 13.24 -6.32 -2.22
N GLU A 53 13.78 -5.95 -3.37
CA GLU A 53 13.01 -5.76 -4.59
C GLU A 53 12.94 -7.08 -5.35
N LEU A 54 11.71 -7.60 -5.45
CA LEU A 54 11.43 -8.74 -6.31
C LEU A 54 11.03 -8.20 -7.69
N GLY A 55 11.98 -8.23 -8.60
CA GLY A 55 11.73 -7.64 -9.91
C GLY A 55 12.97 -7.33 -10.71
N GLY A 56 14.11 -7.58 -10.15
CA GLY A 56 15.39 -7.20 -10.70
C GLY A 56 15.65 -7.64 -12.14
N GLU A 57 16.63 -7.01 -12.76
CA GLU A 57 17.02 -7.06 -14.17
C GLU A 57 17.11 -8.46 -14.80
N THR A 58 17.42 -9.47 -14.01
CA THR A 58 17.66 -10.84 -14.50
C THR A 58 16.44 -11.52 -15.07
N LYS A 59 15.25 -11.10 -14.69
CA LYS A 59 13.98 -11.68 -15.20
C LYS A 59 13.31 -10.81 -16.25
N LEU A 60 13.73 -9.56 -16.40
CA LEU A 60 13.26 -8.64 -17.43
C LEU A 60 13.81 -8.99 -18.83
N SER A 61 14.92 -9.72 -18.93
CA SER A 61 15.53 -10.11 -20.20
C SER A 61 14.68 -11.09 -21.00
N ASP A 62 13.74 -11.77 -20.37
CA ASP A 62 12.80 -12.63 -21.05
C ASP A 62 11.56 -11.87 -21.46
N SER A 63 11.62 -11.18 -22.56
CA SER A 63 10.71 -10.16 -23.11
C SER A 63 9.25 -10.58 -23.32
N LYS A 64 8.77 -11.65 -22.68
CA LYS A 64 7.50 -12.27 -23.10
C LYS A 64 6.39 -12.33 -22.06
N ASN A 65 6.28 -11.50 -21.12
CA ASN A 65 5.19 -11.43 -20.11
C ASN A 65 5.70 -11.51 -18.67
N HIS A 66 6.49 -10.53 -18.26
CA HIS A 66 7.00 -10.59 -16.90
C HIS A 66 6.04 -9.97 -15.88
N VAL A 67 5.42 -10.87 -15.22
CA VAL A 67 5.15 -10.77 -13.80
C VAL A 67 6.41 -11.29 -13.12
N VAL A 68 7.05 -10.49 -12.32
CA VAL A 68 8.10 -11.00 -11.44
C VAL A 68 7.39 -11.83 -10.40
N LYS A 69 7.56 -13.11 -10.49
CA LYS A 69 7.00 -14.02 -9.50
C LYS A 69 7.93 -14.07 -8.30
N PRO A 70 7.40 -13.94 -7.08
CA PRO A 70 8.08 -14.47 -5.92
C PRO A 70 8.20 -15.98 -6.15
N GLU A 71 9.41 -16.46 -6.48
CA GLU A 71 9.64 -17.89 -6.58
C GLU A 71 9.71 -18.46 -5.16
N GLU A 72 9.15 -19.62 -4.94
CA GLU A 72 9.23 -20.26 -3.61
C GLU A 72 10.68 -20.41 -3.15
N GLU A 73 11.60 -20.70 -4.07
CA GLU A 73 13.03 -20.81 -3.81
C GLU A 73 13.62 -19.55 -3.15
N TRP A 74 13.13 -18.36 -3.51
CA TRP A 74 13.59 -17.12 -2.88
C TRP A 74 13.30 -17.07 -1.37
N PHE A 75 12.22 -17.70 -0.92
CA PHE A 75 11.85 -17.72 0.50
C PHE A 75 12.69 -18.74 1.29
N PHE A 76 13.26 -19.75 0.64
CA PHE A 76 14.18 -20.69 1.30
C PHE A 76 15.52 -20.06 1.62
N ASP A 77 16.00 -19.10 0.80
CA ASP A 77 17.22 -18.34 1.09
C ASP A 77 17.11 -17.47 2.35
N LEU A 78 15.87 -17.22 2.83
CA LEU A 78 15.63 -16.49 4.10
C LEU A 78 15.94 -17.34 5.34
N ASP A 79 15.94 -18.66 5.19
CA ASP A 79 16.29 -19.61 6.25
C ASP A 79 17.81 -19.91 6.28
N ASP A 80 18.58 -19.29 5.40
CA ASP A 80 20.02 -19.42 5.41
C ASP A 80 20.61 -18.83 6.69
N GLU A 81 21.26 -19.68 7.51
CA GLU A 81 21.82 -19.30 8.80
C GLU A 81 22.93 -18.25 8.68
N GLU A 82 23.54 -18.10 7.51
CA GLU A 82 24.58 -17.11 7.23
C GLU A 82 24.04 -15.70 7.01
N ASN A 83 22.73 -15.53 6.80
CA ASN A 83 22.10 -14.24 6.50
C ASN A 83 21.06 -13.85 7.56
N GLU A 84 21.56 -13.45 8.76
CA GLU A 84 20.68 -13.05 9.88
C GLU A 84 19.74 -11.88 9.53
N ASP A 85 20.15 -10.98 8.64
CA ASP A 85 19.33 -9.83 8.22
C ASP A 85 18.07 -10.28 7.49
N ARG A 86 18.12 -11.36 6.73
CA ARG A 86 16.95 -11.92 6.03
C ARG A 86 15.95 -12.62 6.95
N LYS A 87 16.38 -13.15 8.09
CA LYS A 87 15.47 -13.82 9.04
C LYS A 87 14.39 -12.89 9.57
N THR A 88 14.65 -11.59 9.59
CA THR A 88 13.71 -10.58 10.11
C THR A 88 12.87 -9.92 9.04
N GLN A 89 13.22 -10.09 7.78
CA GLN A 89 12.57 -9.46 6.65
C GLN A 89 11.24 -10.15 6.34
N ARG A 90 10.16 -9.37 6.28
CA ARG A 90 8.81 -9.85 5.91
C ARG A 90 8.10 -8.87 4.98
N LEU A 91 8.83 -7.92 4.42
CA LEU A 91 8.34 -6.93 3.48
C LEU A 91 9.18 -6.97 2.22
N VAL A 92 8.54 -6.98 1.07
CA VAL A 92 9.19 -6.97 -0.25
C VAL A 92 8.59 -5.89 -1.14
N VAL A 93 9.40 -5.31 -2.02
CA VAL A 93 8.90 -4.49 -3.13
C VAL A 93 8.60 -5.41 -4.31
N LEU A 94 7.35 -5.42 -4.74
CA LEU A 94 6.90 -6.27 -5.84
C LEU A 94 6.50 -5.42 -7.04
N MET A 95 7.28 -5.53 -8.12
CA MET A 95 7.10 -4.72 -9.32
C MET A 95 6.62 -5.57 -10.50
N TYR A 96 5.50 -5.15 -11.12
CA TYR A 96 4.93 -5.78 -12.30
C TYR A 96 5.12 -4.92 -13.53
N TYR A 97 5.81 -5.45 -14.54
CA TYR A 97 6.03 -4.75 -15.81
C TYR A 97 5.07 -5.24 -16.89
N LEU A 98 4.18 -4.36 -17.33
CA LEU A 98 3.09 -4.64 -18.25
C LEU A 98 3.49 -4.38 -19.72
N TYR A 99 4.68 -4.79 -20.14
CA TYR A 99 5.26 -4.51 -21.46
C TYR A 99 4.32 -4.80 -22.64
N ASN A 100 3.64 -5.93 -22.58
CA ASN A 100 2.81 -6.42 -23.68
C ASN A 100 1.37 -5.90 -23.63
N TYR A 101 1.05 -5.03 -22.67
CA TYR A 101 -0.32 -4.59 -22.42
C TYR A 101 -0.56 -3.10 -22.68
N LYS A 102 0.41 -2.38 -23.23
CA LYS A 102 0.30 -0.93 -23.46
C LYS A 102 -0.91 -0.53 -24.31
N THR A 103 -1.46 -1.46 -25.12
CA THR A 103 -2.56 -1.20 -26.06
C THR A 103 -3.66 -2.25 -26.04
N LYS A 104 -3.77 -3.05 -24.99
CA LYS A 104 -4.77 -4.13 -24.85
C LYS A 104 -5.04 -4.46 -23.39
N ASP A 105 -6.15 -5.14 -23.13
CA ASP A 105 -6.52 -5.65 -21.78
C ASP A 105 -5.45 -6.57 -21.20
N LEU A 106 -5.33 -6.57 -19.88
CA LEU A 106 -4.57 -7.58 -19.15
C LEU A 106 -5.22 -8.95 -19.35
N SER A 107 -4.39 -9.97 -19.58
CA SER A 107 -4.90 -11.33 -19.77
C SER A 107 -5.34 -11.96 -18.45
N ASN A 108 -6.29 -12.88 -18.52
CA ASN A 108 -6.69 -13.68 -17.35
C ASN A 108 -5.49 -14.43 -16.74
N LYS A 109 -4.54 -14.88 -17.57
CA LYS A 109 -3.34 -15.56 -17.10
C LYS A 109 -2.48 -14.64 -16.22
N LEU A 110 -2.31 -13.35 -16.60
CA LEU A 110 -1.57 -12.39 -15.78
C LEU A 110 -2.30 -12.13 -14.47
N LEU A 111 -3.61 -11.90 -14.52
CA LEU A 111 -4.44 -11.63 -13.35
C LEU A 111 -4.47 -12.80 -12.37
N GLN A 112 -4.55 -14.04 -12.87
CA GLN A 112 -4.44 -15.26 -12.06
C GLN A 112 -3.05 -15.42 -11.47
N GLY A 113 -1.99 -15.17 -12.27
CA GLY A 113 -0.60 -15.21 -11.79
C GLY A 113 -0.36 -14.20 -10.66
N PHE A 114 -0.92 -12.99 -10.75
CA PHE A 114 -0.89 -12.03 -9.66
C PHE A 114 -1.54 -12.59 -8.37
N ASP A 115 -2.68 -13.24 -8.50
CA ASP A 115 -3.39 -13.83 -7.36
C ASP A 115 -2.59 -14.99 -6.72
N GLU A 116 -1.92 -15.80 -7.55
CA GLU A 116 -1.00 -16.86 -7.11
C GLU A 116 0.21 -16.28 -6.35
N ASP A 117 0.80 -15.20 -6.85
CA ASP A 117 1.91 -14.51 -6.20
C ASP A 117 1.51 -13.96 -4.82
N MET A 118 0.32 -13.39 -4.70
CA MET A 118 -0.22 -12.94 -3.41
C MET A 118 -0.42 -14.12 -2.44
N GLN A 119 -0.80 -15.30 -2.96
CA GLN A 119 -0.93 -16.49 -2.14
C GLN A 119 0.43 -17.00 -1.64
N ILE A 120 1.48 -16.91 -2.44
CA ILE A 120 2.85 -17.26 -2.03
C ILE A 120 3.30 -16.35 -0.88
N LEU A 121 3.14 -15.02 -1.02
CA LEU A 121 3.47 -14.07 0.05
C LEU A 121 2.72 -14.41 1.35
N ARG A 122 1.43 -14.73 1.24
CA ARG A 122 0.60 -15.07 2.40
C ARG A 122 1.08 -16.32 3.10
N ASN A 123 1.43 -17.38 2.34
CA ASN A 123 1.91 -18.64 2.88
C ASN A 123 3.22 -18.49 3.66
N HIS A 124 4.06 -17.53 3.27
CA HIS A 124 5.35 -17.26 3.92
C HIS A 124 5.32 -16.09 4.91
N GLY A 125 4.15 -15.50 5.18
CA GLY A 125 3.98 -14.42 6.15
C GLY A 125 4.59 -13.08 5.71
N PHE A 126 4.67 -12.84 4.40
CA PHE A 126 5.16 -11.60 3.82
C PHE A 126 4.02 -10.66 3.42
N LYS A 127 4.34 -9.36 3.37
CA LYS A 127 3.56 -8.35 2.66
C LYS A 127 4.41 -7.67 1.60
N CYS A 128 3.75 -6.95 0.70
CA CYS A 128 4.46 -6.23 -0.36
C CYS A 128 4.13 -4.74 -0.40
N VAL A 129 5.13 -3.96 -0.81
CA VAL A 129 4.97 -2.67 -1.46
C VAL A 129 4.72 -2.96 -2.93
N LEU A 130 3.59 -2.58 -3.47
CA LEU A 130 3.15 -3.00 -4.80
C LEU A 130 3.24 -1.87 -5.81
N ARG A 131 3.94 -2.10 -6.93
CA ARG A 131 4.06 -1.17 -8.04
C ARG A 131 3.80 -1.84 -9.39
N PHE A 132 3.12 -1.13 -10.29
CA PHE A 132 2.96 -1.52 -11.68
C PHE A 132 3.63 -0.49 -12.59
N ALA A 133 4.30 -0.96 -13.64
CA ALA A 133 4.92 -0.12 -14.64
C ALA A 133 4.77 -0.75 -16.03
N TYR A 134 5.09 -0.02 -17.09
CA TYR A 134 5.02 -0.56 -18.45
C TYR A 134 6.37 -0.91 -19.03
N ASP A 135 7.42 -0.25 -18.58
CA ASP A 135 8.73 -0.43 -19.18
C ASP A 135 9.85 -0.14 -18.18
N TRP A 136 10.90 -0.96 -18.25
CA TRP A 136 12.11 -0.77 -17.49
C TRP A 136 13.13 0.12 -18.21
N ASN A 137 13.27 -0.07 -19.53
CA ASN A 137 14.38 0.49 -20.29
C ASN A 137 14.05 1.79 -21.04
N SER A 138 12.78 2.13 -21.20
CA SER A 138 12.37 3.24 -22.04
C SER A 138 11.28 4.10 -21.43
N LYS A 139 11.06 5.29 -22.03
CA LYS A 139 9.97 6.21 -21.67
C LYS A 139 8.57 5.73 -22.11
N ASN A 140 8.44 4.51 -22.60
CA ASN A 140 7.27 4.03 -23.32
C ASN A 140 6.20 3.47 -22.37
N ASP A 141 5.49 4.33 -21.69
CA ASP A 141 4.28 3.99 -20.92
C ASP A 141 3.03 3.83 -21.82
N ALA A 142 1.88 3.51 -21.23
CA ALA A 142 0.64 3.35 -21.96
C ALA A 142 -0.19 4.65 -21.96
N GLU A 143 -1.06 4.83 -22.96
CA GLU A 143 -2.02 5.93 -22.98
C GLU A 143 -2.96 5.87 -21.76
N LEU A 144 -3.46 7.02 -21.32
CA LEU A 144 -4.36 7.17 -20.17
C LEU A 144 -5.54 6.19 -20.17
N LYS A 145 -6.15 5.94 -21.33
CA LYS A 145 -7.28 5.00 -21.44
C LYS A 145 -6.90 3.58 -21.01
N TRP A 146 -5.67 3.14 -21.36
CA TRP A 146 -5.17 1.81 -21.02
C TRP A 146 -4.75 1.73 -19.56
N VAL A 147 -4.09 2.77 -19.04
CA VAL A 147 -3.77 2.86 -17.61
C VAL A 147 -5.04 2.72 -16.77
N LYS A 148 -6.08 3.51 -17.05
CA LYS A 148 -7.36 3.42 -16.34
C LYS A 148 -8.01 2.05 -16.49
N ARG A 149 -7.95 1.46 -17.69
CA ARG A 149 -8.50 0.12 -17.95
C ARG A 149 -7.79 -0.96 -17.14
N HIS A 150 -6.47 -0.90 -17.04
CA HIS A 150 -5.68 -1.87 -16.25
C HIS A 150 -5.93 -1.72 -14.74
N ILE A 151 -6.04 -0.49 -14.25
CA ILE A 151 -6.43 -0.23 -12.86
C ILE A 151 -7.78 -0.88 -12.56
N GLU A 152 -8.78 -0.71 -13.41
CA GLU A 152 -10.09 -1.33 -13.24
C GLU A 152 -10.03 -2.88 -13.28
N GLN A 153 -9.18 -3.46 -14.13
CA GLN A 153 -9.00 -4.91 -14.18
C GLN A 153 -8.29 -5.47 -12.92
N LEU A 154 -7.36 -4.71 -12.35
CA LEU A 154 -6.58 -5.08 -11.16
C LEU A 154 -7.33 -4.85 -9.85
N LYS A 155 -8.21 -3.85 -9.81
CA LYS A 155 -8.98 -3.44 -8.62
C LYS A 155 -9.61 -4.60 -7.83
N PRO A 156 -10.34 -5.56 -8.43
CA PRO A 156 -10.90 -6.69 -7.69
C PRO A 156 -9.83 -7.60 -7.06
N TYR A 157 -8.67 -7.73 -7.70
CA TYR A 157 -7.56 -8.52 -7.20
C TYR A 157 -6.84 -7.82 -6.04
N TRP A 158 -6.67 -6.51 -6.12
CA TRP A 158 -6.12 -5.73 -5.02
C TRP A 158 -7.02 -5.80 -3.78
N LYS A 159 -8.33 -5.67 -4.00
CA LYS A 159 -9.30 -5.78 -2.92
C LYS A 159 -9.30 -7.18 -2.28
N LYS A 160 -9.21 -8.24 -3.09
CA LYS A 160 -9.14 -9.63 -2.63
C LYS A 160 -7.91 -9.90 -1.77
N ASN A 161 -6.77 -9.29 -2.12
CA ASN A 161 -5.47 -9.53 -1.53
C ASN A 161 -4.96 -8.38 -0.64
N ALA A 162 -5.87 -7.55 -0.12
CA ALA A 162 -5.51 -6.40 0.72
C ALA A 162 -4.71 -6.79 1.97
N ASP A 163 -4.89 -7.99 2.47
CA ASP A 163 -4.19 -8.52 3.65
C ASP A 163 -2.67 -8.67 3.45
N VAL A 164 -2.21 -8.94 2.22
CA VAL A 164 -0.79 -9.06 1.88
C VAL A 164 -0.20 -7.84 1.17
N ILE A 165 -1.03 -6.87 0.81
CA ILE A 165 -0.57 -5.58 0.28
C ILE A 165 -0.40 -4.62 1.46
N TYR A 166 0.84 -4.21 1.76
CA TYR A 166 1.10 -3.21 2.79
C TYR A 166 0.72 -1.82 2.30
N VAL A 167 1.35 -1.37 1.23
CA VAL A 167 1.05 -0.10 0.56
C VAL A 167 1.12 -0.29 -0.96
N MET A 168 0.51 0.62 -1.70
CA MET A 168 0.63 0.66 -3.16
C MET A 168 1.32 1.95 -3.58
N GLU A 169 2.25 1.85 -4.51
CA GLU A 169 2.78 3.01 -5.20
C GLU A 169 1.93 3.31 -6.43
N THR A 170 1.76 4.59 -6.76
CA THR A 170 0.91 5.00 -7.87
C THR A 170 1.28 4.33 -9.19
N GLY A 171 2.56 4.15 -9.46
CA GLY A 171 3.02 3.38 -10.61
C GLY A 171 2.54 3.90 -11.97
N PHE A 172 2.50 3.03 -12.95
CA PHE A 172 1.94 3.15 -14.32
C PHE A 172 2.54 4.26 -15.20
N VAL A 173 2.84 5.43 -14.65
CA VAL A 173 3.30 6.60 -15.41
C VAL A 173 4.81 6.62 -15.45
N GLY A 174 5.35 6.77 -16.65
CA GLY A 174 6.76 6.92 -16.89
C GLY A 174 7.57 5.63 -16.76
N ARG A 175 8.87 5.79 -16.87
CA ARG A 175 9.84 4.72 -16.70
C ARG A 175 9.77 4.20 -15.26
N TRP A 176 9.77 2.89 -15.07
CA TRP A 176 9.62 2.18 -13.80
C TRP A 176 8.31 2.48 -13.02
N GLY A 177 7.40 3.27 -13.61
CA GLY A 177 6.22 3.76 -12.88
C GLY A 177 6.53 4.86 -11.87
N GLU A 178 7.65 5.56 -12.02
CA GLU A 178 8.11 6.61 -11.09
C GLU A 178 7.68 8.01 -11.47
N TRP A 179 6.77 8.16 -12.41
CA TRP A 179 6.25 9.45 -12.86
C TRP A 179 7.29 10.35 -13.53
N TYR A 180 8.38 9.74 -13.95
CA TYR A 180 9.52 10.34 -14.62
C TYR A 180 9.72 9.70 -16.00
N TYR A 181 10.23 10.42 -16.98
CA TYR A 181 10.42 9.92 -18.35
C TYR A 181 9.17 9.27 -18.95
N SER A 182 8.06 10.02 -19.01
CA SER A 182 6.81 9.55 -19.61
C SER A 182 6.74 9.89 -21.10
N SER A 183 6.10 9.03 -21.90
CA SER A 183 5.77 9.28 -23.30
C SER A 183 4.37 9.89 -23.50
N HIS A 184 3.45 9.72 -22.54
CA HIS A 184 2.05 10.11 -22.68
C HIS A 184 1.57 11.12 -21.62
N PHE A 185 2.33 11.33 -20.54
CA PHE A 185 1.88 12.14 -19.39
C PHE A 185 2.73 13.40 -19.16
N GLY A 186 3.54 13.81 -20.16
CA GLY A 186 4.46 14.93 -20.03
C GLY A 186 5.78 14.55 -19.36
N ASN A 187 6.78 15.40 -19.54
CA ASN A 187 8.15 15.16 -19.04
C ASN A 187 8.42 15.84 -17.68
N GLU A 188 7.55 16.77 -17.28
CA GLU A 188 7.70 17.48 -16.02
C GLU A 188 7.42 16.53 -14.85
N THR A 189 8.45 16.25 -14.09
CA THR A 189 8.45 15.17 -13.08
C THR A 189 7.45 15.39 -11.97
N GLN A 190 7.32 16.63 -11.52
CA GLN A 190 6.53 16.96 -10.33
C GLN A 190 5.21 17.67 -10.66
N GLU A 191 4.92 17.86 -11.95
CA GLU A 191 3.67 18.46 -12.36
C GLU A 191 2.51 17.46 -12.31
N LEU A 192 1.41 17.87 -11.68
CA LEU A 192 0.15 17.13 -11.70
C LEU A 192 -0.78 17.72 -12.77
N ASN A 193 -0.48 17.47 -14.04
CA ASN A 193 -1.36 17.82 -15.14
C ASN A 193 -2.66 16.99 -15.15
N ASP A 194 -3.61 17.32 -16.02
CA ASP A 194 -4.94 16.68 -16.03
C ASP A 194 -4.88 15.16 -16.23
N SER A 195 -3.99 14.66 -17.09
CA SER A 195 -3.88 13.20 -17.32
C SER A 195 -3.28 12.48 -16.13
N ARG A 196 -2.25 13.03 -15.48
CA ARG A 196 -1.67 12.50 -14.24
C ARG A 196 -2.67 12.54 -13.09
N ARG A 197 -3.44 13.62 -12.96
CA ARG A 197 -4.54 13.74 -11.98
C ARG A 197 -5.58 12.64 -12.16
N GLN A 198 -5.94 12.31 -13.40
CA GLN A 198 -6.88 11.22 -13.67
C GLN A 198 -6.31 9.85 -13.31
N VAL A 199 -5.01 9.59 -13.51
CA VAL A 199 -4.37 8.35 -13.05
C VAL A 199 -4.40 8.27 -11.52
N LEU A 200 -3.98 9.35 -10.85
CA LEU A 200 -3.98 9.39 -9.39
C LEU A 200 -5.39 9.17 -8.81
N GLN A 201 -6.42 9.81 -9.38
CA GLN A 201 -7.79 9.60 -8.97
C GLN A 201 -8.25 8.15 -9.17
N ALA A 202 -7.93 7.55 -10.32
CA ALA A 202 -8.26 6.14 -10.58
C ALA A 202 -7.59 5.19 -9.58
N MET A 203 -6.35 5.47 -9.18
CA MET A 203 -5.65 4.72 -8.13
C MET A 203 -6.31 4.89 -6.76
N ILE A 204 -6.67 6.12 -6.37
CA ILE A 204 -7.37 6.39 -5.10
C ILE A 204 -8.69 5.62 -5.03
N ASP A 205 -9.44 5.57 -6.13
CA ASP A 205 -10.73 4.88 -6.23
C ASP A 205 -10.59 3.34 -6.25
N ALA A 206 -9.41 2.85 -6.58
CA ALA A 206 -9.14 1.42 -6.76
C ALA A 206 -8.40 0.79 -5.57
N VAL A 207 -7.54 1.54 -4.88
CA VAL A 207 -6.80 1.07 -3.70
C VAL A 207 -7.79 0.62 -2.62
N PRO A 208 -7.59 -0.55 -1.97
CA PRO A 208 -8.43 -1.00 -0.88
C PRO A 208 -8.58 0.06 0.21
N GLU A 209 -9.75 0.10 0.86
CA GLU A 209 -10.10 1.18 1.78
C GLU A 209 -9.12 1.30 2.96
N ASP A 210 -8.61 0.18 3.42
CA ASP A 210 -7.68 0.05 4.55
C ASP A 210 -6.19 0.06 4.12
N ARG A 211 -5.88 0.45 2.88
CA ARG A 211 -4.51 0.52 2.35
C ARG A 211 -4.16 1.93 1.90
N PHE A 212 -2.87 2.23 1.94
CA PHE A 212 -2.33 3.55 1.58
C PHE A 212 -1.78 3.54 0.16
N LEU A 213 -1.76 4.74 -0.45
CA LEU A 213 -1.22 5.00 -1.76
C LEU A 213 -0.04 5.95 -1.65
N LEU A 214 1.09 5.61 -2.25
CA LEU A 214 2.29 6.44 -2.26
C LEU A 214 2.47 7.08 -3.64
N VAL A 215 2.59 8.39 -3.67
CA VAL A 215 3.04 9.14 -4.84
C VAL A 215 4.56 9.28 -4.81
N ARG A 216 5.20 9.38 -6.00
CA ARG A 216 6.66 9.47 -6.09
C ARG A 216 7.22 10.77 -5.51
N TYR A 217 6.46 11.86 -5.59
CA TYR A 217 6.90 13.20 -5.18
C TYR A 217 5.90 13.83 -4.21
N PRO A 218 6.36 14.46 -3.10
CA PRO A 218 5.48 15.21 -2.20
C PRO A 218 4.66 16.28 -2.91
N LEU A 219 5.25 16.96 -3.91
CA LEU A 219 4.56 18.01 -4.69
C LEU A 219 3.34 17.48 -5.47
N ILE A 220 3.32 16.21 -5.86
CA ILE A 220 2.13 15.57 -6.46
C ILE A 220 0.99 15.52 -5.45
N LYS A 221 1.29 15.13 -4.20
CA LYS A 221 0.31 15.13 -3.12
C LYS A 221 -0.22 16.53 -2.85
N LEU A 222 0.67 17.50 -2.67
CA LEU A 222 0.32 18.90 -2.42
C LEU A 222 -0.56 19.48 -3.54
N SER A 223 -0.15 19.25 -4.80
CA SER A 223 -0.91 19.70 -5.98
C SER A 223 -2.28 19.02 -6.09
N TYR A 224 -2.41 17.78 -5.63
CA TYR A 224 -3.68 17.07 -5.63
C TYR A 224 -4.62 17.60 -4.55
N LEU A 225 -4.14 17.79 -3.34
CA LEU A 225 -4.90 18.22 -2.18
C LEU A 225 -5.20 19.73 -2.18
N GLY A 226 -4.31 20.54 -2.77
CA GLY A 226 -4.44 22.01 -2.84
C GLY A 226 -4.03 22.74 -1.57
N ASP A 227 -3.45 22.05 -0.58
CA ASP A 227 -2.96 22.67 0.65
C ASP A 227 -1.82 21.87 1.30
N GLU A 228 -1.08 22.52 2.20
CA GLU A 228 0.09 21.98 2.91
C GLU A 228 -0.18 21.74 4.41
N ASN A 229 -1.42 21.90 4.85
CA ASN A 229 -1.73 21.74 6.27
C ASN A 229 -1.51 20.30 6.73
N PRO A 230 -0.96 20.07 7.93
CA PRO A 230 -0.83 18.73 8.49
C PRO A 230 -2.23 18.13 8.73
N LEU A 231 -2.29 16.80 8.77
CA LEU A 231 -3.51 16.09 9.18
C LEU A 231 -3.83 16.40 10.65
N THR A 232 -5.10 16.56 10.96
CA THR A 232 -5.57 16.52 12.35
C THR A 232 -5.54 15.08 12.88
N ALA A 233 -5.64 14.90 14.20
CA ALA A 233 -5.68 13.58 14.80
C ALA A 233 -6.91 12.76 14.32
N GLU A 234 -8.02 13.44 14.07
CA GLU A 234 -9.25 12.82 13.57
C GLU A 234 -9.13 12.39 12.11
N GLU A 235 -8.37 13.14 11.30
CA GLU A 235 -8.15 12.84 9.89
C GLU A 235 -7.12 11.74 9.67
N ALA A 236 -6.11 11.62 10.55
CA ALA A 236 -4.90 10.81 10.34
C ALA A 236 -5.17 9.34 10.03
N PHE A 237 -6.28 8.79 10.51
CA PHE A 237 -6.66 7.38 10.31
C PHE A 237 -7.98 7.25 9.52
N SER A 238 -8.39 8.33 8.84
CA SER A 238 -9.57 8.30 7.98
C SER A 238 -9.26 7.68 6.62
N SER A 239 -10.31 7.26 5.90
CA SER A 239 -10.20 6.78 4.51
C SER A 239 -10.22 7.91 3.47
N THR A 240 -10.11 9.17 3.89
CA THR A 240 -10.09 10.30 2.96
C THR A 240 -8.83 10.28 2.08
N PRO A 241 -8.87 10.81 0.85
CA PRO A 241 -7.68 10.92 -0.01
C PRO A 241 -6.51 11.60 0.69
N ARG A 242 -6.80 12.62 1.51
CA ARG A 242 -5.79 13.36 2.29
C ARG A 242 -5.00 12.45 3.24
N ALA A 243 -5.69 11.53 3.94
CA ALA A 243 -5.06 10.60 4.86
C ALA A 243 -4.44 9.39 4.14
N LYS A 244 -5.03 8.94 3.02
CA LYS A 244 -4.57 7.76 2.27
C LYS A 244 -3.32 8.00 1.45
N ILE A 245 -3.05 9.23 1.01
CA ILE A 245 -1.93 9.53 0.13
C ILE A 245 -0.70 9.87 0.96
N GLY A 246 0.33 9.02 0.88
CA GLY A 246 1.71 9.28 1.32
C GLY A 246 2.61 9.57 0.13
N HIS A 247 3.92 9.57 0.34
CA HIS A 247 4.92 9.58 -0.74
C HIS A 247 6.01 8.54 -0.45
N HIS A 248 6.73 8.15 -1.48
CA HIS A 248 7.91 7.30 -1.38
C HIS A 248 9.14 8.01 -1.93
N ASN A 249 10.31 7.57 -1.48
CA ASN A 249 11.59 8.11 -1.91
C ASN A 249 12.48 6.95 -2.36
N ASP A 250 12.64 6.81 -3.67
CA ASP A 250 13.43 5.74 -4.29
C ASP A 250 14.93 6.08 -4.37
N ALA A 251 15.32 7.27 -3.89
CA ALA A 251 16.68 7.78 -3.99
C ALA A 251 17.21 8.30 -2.63
N PHE A 252 16.82 7.65 -1.53
CA PHE A 252 17.19 8.04 -0.18
C PHE A 252 18.72 8.10 -0.01
N LEU A 253 19.22 9.23 0.48
CA LEU A 253 20.65 9.56 0.63
C LEU A 253 21.46 9.58 -0.69
N ASN A 254 20.84 9.54 -1.85
CA ASN A 254 21.48 9.83 -3.12
C ASN A 254 21.69 11.37 -3.25
N ALA A 255 22.06 11.90 -4.39
CA ALA A 255 22.34 13.32 -4.63
C ALA A 255 21.40 14.30 -3.89
N TRP A 256 21.67 15.58 -3.99
CA TRP A 256 20.82 16.65 -3.42
C TRP A 256 19.34 16.46 -3.81
N GLY A 257 18.46 16.64 -2.85
CA GLY A 257 17.01 16.45 -3.05
C GLY A 257 16.60 14.99 -3.31
N ASN A 258 17.51 14.01 -3.05
CA ASN A 258 17.27 12.60 -3.31
C ASN A 258 16.75 12.36 -4.75
N ASP A 259 17.56 12.76 -5.74
CA ASP A 259 17.25 12.72 -7.17
C ASP A 259 15.88 13.37 -7.50
N GLY A 260 15.66 14.55 -6.95
CA GLY A 260 14.47 15.35 -7.21
C GLY A 260 13.21 14.90 -6.46
N THR A 261 13.32 14.02 -5.46
CA THR A 261 12.16 13.66 -4.65
C THR A 261 11.62 14.86 -3.89
N TYR A 262 12.49 15.71 -3.31
CA TYR A 262 12.12 16.87 -2.49
C TYR A 262 12.37 18.23 -3.13
N GLY A 263 13.12 18.31 -4.21
CA GLY A 263 13.44 19.54 -4.91
C GLY A 263 12.85 19.60 -6.33
N ARG A 264 12.76 20.78 -6.90
CA ARG A 264 12.47 20.96 -8.31
C ARG A 264 13.77 20.81 -9.11
N ASN A 265 13.80 19.91 -10.10
CA ASN A 265 14.91 19.79 -11.06
C ASN A 265 16.31 19.60 -10.43
N GLY A 266 16.43 18.92 -9.30
CA GLY A 266 17.71 18.70 -8.63
C GLY A 266 18.19 19.88 -7.78
N GLU A 267 17.36 20.87 -7.58
CA GLU A 267 17.58 21.93 -6.59
C GLU A 267 17.46 21.34 -5.19
N GLY A 268 18.33 21.75 -4.28
CA GLY A 268 18.29 21.32 -2.89
C GLY A 268 17.06 21.88 -2.15
N PRO A 269 16.79 21.41 -0.93
CA PRO A 269 15.66 21.88 -0.14
C PRO A 269 15.71 23.37 0.23
N ASP A 270 16.80 24.05 -0.05
CA ASP A 270 17.05 25.45 0.32
C ASP A 270 17.06 26.43 -0.87
N ASP A 271 16.70 25.99 -2.10
CA ASP A 271 16.64 26.85 -3.30
C ASP A 271 15.22 27.27 -3.66
#